data_1b02234da2ed77e95c48de91458c29f7
#
_entry.id   1b02234da2ed77e95c48de91458c29f7
#
_cell.length_a   1.000
_cell.length_b   1.000
_cell.length_c   1.000
_cell.angle_alpha   90.00
_cell.angle_beta   90.00
_cell.angle_gamma   90.00
#
_symmetry.space_group_name_H-M   'P 1'
#
loop_
_entity.id
_entity.type
_entity.pdbx_description
1 polymer ?
#
loop_
_entity_poly.entity_id
_entity_poly.type
_entity_poly.pdbx_seq_one_letter_code
_entity_poly.pdbx_strand_id
1 'polypeptide(L)'
;MRLSFFLALAMMLLTGCGEASDTVASPETTAEASAERESPAEKAKAREAVKTAFKSRPVPVSIDVVTLGSIDATYATTATLSAVEEALVVARTQGIVETIFVEEGMKVKKGTPLAQLDTRRLALDMARTETNLESLKRALNRADQLYDSKMISPDAFDQARFNYEREAAALALLAHDLSEATIRAPINGVITVRHIKLGNTLQPNSEAFEMKRADIIEAILNVPEQELLKLKAGQPASIAVDALTGLVVEGEVLRIAPEVNPATGTFRVTVSMLNPESQLKPGMFARVDILYDRYSDALLVSREAVITQRNEKSVFVLSDDIVSRKIVETGYAQGARVEIKKGLAVGDQVVVRGHSTLKDGGLVRVVQ
;
A
#
# COMPACT_ATOMS: atom_id res chain seq x y z
N MET A 1 -9.77 40.12 22.43
CA MET A 1 -8.52 40.94 22.47
C MET A 1 -7.86 40.66 21.14
N ARG A 2 -8.13 41.53 20.08
CA ARG A 2 -7.29 42.63 19.59
C ARG A 2 -5.91 42.11 19.16
N LEU A 3 -5.46 42.16 17.87
CA LEU A 3 -5.23 43.29 16.95
C LEU A 3 -4.82 42.68 15.59
N SER A 4 -5.40 42.80 14.47
CA SER A 4 -5.39 43.82 13.39
C SER A 4 -4.06 44.50 13.11
N PHE A 5 -3.53 44.38 11.86
CA PHE A 5 -2.81 45.40 11.07
C PHE A 5 -2.67 44.83 9.66
N PHE A 6 -3.32 45.27 8.57
CA PHE A 6 -3.33 46.50 7.80
C PHE A 6 -1.95 46.88 7.20
N LEU A 7 -1.83 46.95 5.90
CA LEU A 7 -1.68 48.10 4.99
C LEU A 7 -0.86 47.68 3.78
N ALA A 8 -1.42 47.69 2.60
CA ALA A 8 -1.54 48.78 1.61
C ALA A 8 -0.36 48.87 0.61
N LEU A 9 -0.67 48.66 -0.65
CA LEU A 9 -0.83 49.63 -1.72
C LEU A 9 0.44 50.34 -2.23
N ALA A 10 0.86 50.05 -3.48
CA ALA A 10 1.33 51.12 -4.38
C ALA A 10 1.23 50.69 -5.85
N MET A 11 0.39 51.37 -6.54
CA MET A 11 0.14 51.49 -7.98
C MET A 11 1.10 52.53 -8.52
N MET A 12 1.81 52.28 -9.64
CA MET A 12 2.38 53.36 -10.43
C MET A 12 2.33 53.05 -11.93
N LEU A 13 1.42 53.75 -12.58
CA LEU A 13 1.35 54.02 -14.02
C LEU A 13 2.44 55.00 -14.41
N LEU A 14 3.08 54.83 -15.55
CA LEU A 14 3.59 55.90 -16.34
C LEU A 14 3.65 55.57 -17.83
N THR A 15 2.87 56.26 -18.57
CA THR A 15 2.81 56.48 -20.00
C THR A 15 4.04 57.20 -20.55
N GLY A 16 4.40 56.93 -21.81
CA GLY A 16 5.38 57.74 -22.54
C GLY A 16 5.39 57.39 -24.03
N CYS A 17 4.64 58.15 -24.81
CA CYS A 17 4.76 58.31 -26.28
C CYS A 17 6.05 58.99 -26.67
N GLY A 18 6.56 58.68 -27.89
CA GLY A 18 7.63 59.46 -28.54
C GLY A 18 7.88 58.99 -29.97
N GLU A 19 7.28 59.71 -30.88
CA GLU A 19 7.41 59.74 -32.37
C GLU A 19 8.70 60.41 -32.77
N ALA A 20 9.30 60.02 -33.88
CA ALA A 20 9.84 60.86 -34.97
C ALA A 20 10.83 60.06 -35.85
N SER A 21 10.43 59.82 -37.07
CA SER A 21 10.97 60.21 -38.40
C SER A 21 12.41 60.74 -38.45
N ASP A 22 13.22 60.16 -39.38
CA ASP A 22 13.79 60.86 -40.50
C ASP A 22 14.50 60.00 -41.51
N THR A 23 14.14 60.21 -42.74
CA THR A 23 14.74 60.02 -44.07
C THR A 23 16.24 60.16 -44.14
N VAL A 24 16.89 59.42 -45.12
CA VAL A 24 17.69 59.96 -46.22
C VAL A 24 18.34 58.80 -47.07
N ALA A 25 18.02 58.87 -48.39
CA ALA A 25 18.78 58.66 -49.63
C ALA A 25 19.50 57.37 -49.99
N SER A 26 19.08 56.82 -51.12
CA SER A 26 19.81 55.98 -52.06
C SER A 26 21.10 56.66 -52.65
N PRO A 27 21.98 55.86 -53.24
CA PRO A 27 22.05 55.95 -54.68
C PRO A 27 22.11 54.59 -55.43
N GLU A 28 21.60 54.67 -56.63
CA GLU A 28 21.60 53.71 -57.72
C GLU A 28 23.04 53.26 -58.14
N THR A 29 23.14 51.98 -58.47
CA THR A 29 24.09 51.55 -59.53
C THR A 29 23.52 50.33 -60.25
N THR A 30 23.21 50.56 -61.48
CA THR A 30 22.84 49.67 -62.57
C THR A 30 23.87 48.53 -62.78
N ALA A 31 23.37 47.29 -62.86
CA ALA A 31 23.96 46.20 -63.64
C ALA A 31 22.85 45.29 -64.15
N GLU A 32 22.52 45.38 -65.38
CA GLU A 32 21.75 44.44 -66.18
C GLU A 32 22.36 43.07 -66.16
N ALA A 33 21.63 42.03 -65.71
CA ALA A 33 21.89 40.65 -66.05
C ALA A 33 20.55 39.99 -66.41
N SER A 34 20.44 39.63 -67.65
CA SER A 34 19.34 38.94 -68.32
C SER A 34 18.92 37.67 -67.54
N ALA A 35 17.75 37.70 -66.93
CA ALA A 35 17.12 36.50 -66.40
C ALA A 35 16.09 36.01 -67.43
N GLU A 36 16.39 34.86 -68.01
CA GLU A 36 15.50 34.07 -68.82
C GLU A 36 14.24 33.78 -67.98
N ARG A 37 13.09 34.19 -68.48
CA ARG A 37 11.76 33.92 -67.88
C ARG A 37 11.42 32.45 -68.18
N GLU A 38 11.74 31.57 -67.26
CA GLU A 38 11.15 30.24 -67.25
C GLU A 38 9.60 30.32 -67.20
N SER A 39 8.99 29.60 -68.12
CA SER A 39 7.54 29.60 -68.34
C SER A 39 6.83 29.05 -67.12
N PRO A 40 5.59 29.54 -66.80
CA PRO A 40 4.78 29.02 -65.69
C PRO A 40 4.51 27.53 -65.77
N ALA A 41 4.53 26.96 -66.97
CA ALA A 41 4.33 25.53 -67.20
C ALA A 41 5.53 24.65 -66.77
N GLU A 42 6.77 25.17 -66.87
CA GLU A 42 7.98 24.48 -66.42
C GLU A 42 8.13 24.47 -64.89
N LYS A 43 7.76 25.59 -64.24
CA LYS A 43 7.68 25.64 -62.77
C LYS A 43 6.58 24.75 -62.18
N ALA A 44 5.48 24.55 -62.93
CA ALA A 44 4.42 23.62 -62.53
C ALA A 44 4.89 22.16 -62.64
N LYS A 45 5.54 21.77 -63.75
CA LYS A 45 6.13 20.44 -63.95
C LYS A 45 7.25 20.15 -62.94
N ALA A 46 8.14 21.11 -62.64
CA ALA A 46 9.16 20.96 -61.65
C ALA A 46 8.59 20.82 -60.21
N ARG A 47 7.51 21.53 -59.88
CA ARG A 47 6.79 21.39 -58.61
C ARG A 47 6.05 20.05 -58.48
N GLU A 48 5.52 19.53 -59.59
CA GLU A 48 4.88 18.24 -59.64
C GLU A 48 5.86 17.07 -59.60
N ALA A 49 7.01 17.19 -60.25
CA ALA A 49 8.13 16.25 -60.17
C ALA A 49 8.77 16.22 -58.79
N VAL A 50 8.91 17.37 -58.11
CA VAL A 50 9.37 17.45 -56.71
C VAL A 50 8.34 16.86 -55.74
N LYS A 51 7.03 17.09 -55.97
CA LYS A 51 5.97 16.44 -55.17
C LYS A 51 5.94 14.92 -55.34
N THR A 52 6.16 14.39 -56.55
CA THR A 52 6.26 12.96 -56.84
C THR A 52 7.55 12.34 -56.31
N ALA A 53 8.69 13.05 -56.41
CA ALA A 53 9.98 12.58 -55.85
C ALA A 53 10.00 12.57 -54.32
N PHE A 54 9.25 13.47 -53.64
CA PHE A 54 9.07 13.42 -52.19
C PHE A 54 8.16 12.27 -51.74
N LYS A 55 7.36 11.68 -52.63
CA LYS A 55 6.42 10.59 -52.38
C LYS A 55 7.08 9.20 -52.35
N SER A 56 8.38 9.09 -52.63
CA SER A 56 9.01 7.79 -52.88
C SER A 56 10.26 7.48 -52.05
N ARG A 57 10.56 8.21 -50.97
CA ARG A 57 11.63 7.77 -50.05
C ARG A 57 11.05 6.87 -48.98
N PRO A 58 11.41 5.59 -48.92
CA PRO A 58 10.92 4.69 -47.88
C PRO A 58 11.39 5.17 -46.50
N VAL A 59 10.45 5.30 -45.57
CA VAL A 59 10.72 5.67 -44.17
C VAL A 59 11.30 4.45 -43.45
N PRO A 60 12.44 4.55 -42.74
CA PRO A 60 12.93 3.44 -41.95
C PRO A 60 12.04 3.20 -40.75
N VAL A 61 11.60 1.94 -40.56
CA VAL A 61 10.71 1.53 -39.47
C VAL A 61 11.18 0.25 -38.81
N SER A 62 10.94 0.11 -37.52
CA SER A 62 10.98 -1.16 -36.78
C SER A 62 9.58 -1.77 -36.71
N ILE A 63 9.50 -3.07 -36.87
CA ILE A 63 8.24 -3.82 -36.81
C ILE A 63 8.21 -4.79 -35.64
N ASP A 64 7.02 -5.13 -35.17
CA ASP A 64 6.72 -6.24 -34.27
C ASP A 64 5.64 -7.11 -34.93
N VAL A 65 5.61 -8.38 -34.58
CA VAL A 65 4.62 -9.32 -35.13
C VAL A 65 3.55 -9.57 -34.10
N VAL A 66 2.29 -9.51 -34.51
CA VAL A 66 1.15 -9.85 -33.67
C VAL A 66 1.18 -11.33 -33.34
N THR A 67 1.33 -11.64 -32.05
CA THR A 67 1.40 -13.02 -31.55
C THR A 67 0.25 -13.30 -30.60
N LEU A 68 -0.17 -14.57 -30.53
CA LEU A 68 -1.03 -15.03 -29.44
C LEU A 68 -0.19 -15.23 -28.18
N GLY A 69 -0.73 -14.82 -27.06
CA GLY A 69 -0.10 -15.02 -25.78
C GLY A 69 -1.04 -14.77 -24.61
N SER A 70 -0.58 -15.05 -23.41
CA SER A 70 -1.33 -14.73 -22.20
C SER A 70 -1.05 -13.29 -21.77
N ILE A 71 -2.10 -12.62 -21.31
CA ILE A 71 -2.02 -11.31 -20.67
C ILE A 71 -2.80 -11.33 -19.37
N ASP A 72 -2.16 -10.85 -18.33
CA ASP A 72 -2.74 -10.76 -17.00
C ASP A 72 -3.43 -9.41 -16.83
N ALA A 73 -4.67 -9.46 -16.37
CA ALA A 73 -5.44 -8.29 -15.98
C ALA A 73 -5.21 -8.04 -14.49
N THR A 74 -4.45 -7.00 -14.17
CA THR A 74 -4.11 -6.66 -12.80
C THR A 74 -4.74 -5.34 -12.37
N TYR A 75 -5.15 -5.25 -11.11
CA TYR A 75 -5.50 -4.00 -10.46
C TYR A 75 -4.29 -3.53 -9.62
N ALA A 76 -3.67 -2.44 -10.08
CA ALA A 76 -2.48 -1.87 -9.46
C ALA A 76 -2.84 -0.71 -8.52
N THR A 77 -2.37 -0.76 -7.28
CA THR A 77 -2.56 0.32 -6.30
C THR A 77 -1.44 0.32 -5.26
N THR A 78 -1.44 1.31 -4.37
CA THR A 78 -0.51 1.37 -3.24
C THR A 78 -1.22 1.01 -1.94
N ALA A 79 -0.49 0.39 -1.03
CA ALA A 79 -0.98 0.00 0.27
C ALA A 79 0.02 0.33 1.37
N THR A 80 -0.48 0.49 2.59
CA THR A 80 0.36 0.48 3.79
C THR A 80 0.37 -0.92 4.39
N LEU A 81 1.56 -1.43 4.68
CA LEU A 81 1.74 -2.70 5.34
C LEU A 81 1.40 -2.58 6.83
N SER A 82 0.68 -3.56 7.35
CA SER A 82 0.24 -3.62 8.75
C SER A 82 0.52 -5.00 9.32
N ALA A 83 0.71 -5.09 10.62
CA ALA A 83 0.81 -6.37 11.30
C ALA A 83 -0.57 -7.02 11.40
N VAL A 84 -0.63 -8.36 11.35
CA VAL A 84 -1.89 -9.11 11.54
C VAL A 84 -2.45 -8.91 12.94
N GLU A 85 -1.59 -8.90 13.94
CA GLU A 85 -1.96 -8.72 15.35
C GLU A 85 -1.06 -7.66 15.96
N GLU A 86 -1.68 -6.73 16.70
CA GLU A 86 -1.02 -5.73 17.52
C GLU A 86 -1.54 -5.84 18.94
N ALA A 87 -0.67 -5.75 19.91
CA ALA A 87 -1.04 -5.79 21.31
C ALA A 87 -0.33 -4.69 22.09
N LEU A 88 -1.12 -3.87 22.78
CA LEU A 88 -0.66 -2.97 23.81
C LEU A 88 -0.67 -3.74 25.14
N VAL A 89 0.51 -4.00 25.69
CA VAL A 89 0.69 -4.72 26.94
C VAL A 89 0.69 -3.70 28.07
N VAL A 90 -0.29 -3.82 28.97
CA VAL A 90 -0.44 -2.92 30.12
C VAL A 90 -0.17 -3.65 31.45
N ALA A 91 0.23 -2.91 32.46
CA ALA A 91 0.31 -3.42 33.82
C ALA A 91 -1.12 -3.67 34.34
N ARG A 92 -1.37 -4.83 34.97
CA ARG A 92 -2.68 -5.17 35.56
C ARG A 92 -2.75 -4.90 37.05
N THR A 93 -1.59 -4.89 37.70
CA THR A 93 -1.46 -4.54 39.12
C THR A 93 -0.49 -3.39 39.30
N GLN A 94 -0.58 -2.72 40.44
CA GLN A 94 0.38 -1.64 40.78
C GLN A 94 1.69 -2.21 41.33
N GLY A 95 2.80 -1.57 41.02
CA GLY A 95 4.11 -1.95 41.53
C GLY A 95 5.27 -1.15 40.95
N ILE A 96 6.44 -1.33 41.51
CA ILE A 96 7.68 -0.76 40.97
C ILE A 96 8.32 -1.78 40.05
N VAL A 97 8.77 -1.37 38.85
CA VAL A 97 9.49 -2.23 37.93
C VAL A 97 10.83 -2.64 38.53
N GLU A 98 10.94 -3.93 38.89
CA GLU A 98 12.17 -4.49 39.49
C GLU A 98 13.13 -5.04 38.43
N THR A 99 12.57 -5.72 37.40
CA THR A 99 13.37 -6.34 36.34
C THR A 99 12.65 -6.22 35.01
N ILE A 100 13.42 -5.99 33.94
CA ILE A 100 12.95 -6.02 32.54
C ILE A 100 13.75 -7.12 31.85
N PHE A 101 13.05 -8.08 31.21
CA PHE A 101 13.65 -9.26 30.59
C PHE A 101 13.85 -9.11 29.09
N VAL A 102 13.25 -8.09 28.48
CA VAL A 102 13.21 -7.92 27.01
C VAL A 102 13.53 -6.48 26.62
N GLU A 103 14.05 -6.34 25.40
CA GLU A 103 14.32 -5.06 24.76
C GLU A 103 13.57 -4.93 23.44
N GLU A 104 13.49 -3.71 22.92
CA GLU A 104 12.90 -3.43 21.61
C GLU A 104 13.62 -4.21 20.51
N GLY A 105 12.84 -4.78 19.57
CA GLY A 105 13.32 -5.65 18.50
C GLY A 105 13.42 -7.14 18.87
N MET A 106 13.27 -7.52 20.14
CA MET A 106 13.30 -8.94 20.54
C MET A 106 12.03 -9.68 20.12
N LYS A 107 12.20 -10.89 19.58
CA LYS A 107 11.10 -11.82 19.30
C LYS A 107 10.74 -12.62 20.56
N VAL A 108 9.47 -12.62 20.90
CA VAL A 108 8.95 -13.32 22.09
C VAL A 108 7.74 -14.17 21.74
N LYS A 109 7.54 -15.24 22.53
CA LYS A 109 6.35 -16.09 22.42
C LYS A 109 5.30 -15.66 23.44
N LYS A 110 4.04 -15.95 23.15
CA LYS A 110 2.95 -15.79 24.09
C LYS A 110 3.27 -16.43 25.44
N GLY A 111 3.04 -15.72 26.54
CA GLY A 111 3.33 -16.13 27.91
C GLY A 111 4.77 -15.85 28.39
N THR A 112 5.70 -15.45 27.50
CA THR A 112 7.07 -15.07 27.90
C THR A 112 7.02 -13.88 28.86
N PRO A 113 7.74 -13.91 30.00
CA PRO A 113 7.84 -12.78 30.92
C PRO A 113 8.59 -11.63 30.25
N LEU A 114 8.01 -10.45 30.29
CA LEU A 114 8.56 -9.21 29.73
C LEU A 114 9.18 -8.32 30.81
N ALA A 115 8.50 -8.19 31.93
CA ALA A 115 8.98 -7.46 33.09
C ALA A 115 8.40 -8.04 34.39
N GLN A 116 9.08 -7.79 35.50
CA GLN A 116 8.68 -8.17 36.85
C GLN A 116 8.52 -6.90 37.68
N LEU A 117 7.39 -6.78 38.35
CA LEU A 117 7.17 -5.79 39.38
C LEU A 117 7.65 -6.31 40.72
N ASP A 118 7.99 -5.41 41.65
CA ASP A 118 8.34 -5.74 43.04
C ASP A 118 7.15 -6.42 43.73
N THR A 119 7.34 -7.67 44.10
CA THR A 119 6.32 -8.53 44.71
C THR A 119 6.46 -8.66 46.22
N ARG A 120 7.47 -8.06 46.86
CA ARG A 120 7.76 -8.26 48.27
C ARG A 120 6.59 -7.94 49.17
N ARG A 121 5.92 -6.81 48.93
CA ARG A 121 4.71 -6.44 49.68
C ARG A 121 3.58 -7.42 49.46
N LEU A 122 3.27 -7.78 48.21
CA LEU A 122 2.22 -8.72 47.87
C LEU A 122 2.47 -10.11 48.50
N ALA A 123 3.71 -10.58 48.46
CA ALA A 123 4.09 -11.86 49.05
C ALA A 123 3.90 -11.85 50.60
N LEU A 124 4.21 -10.76 51.30
CA LEU A 124 4.01 -10.61 52.75
C LEU A 124 2.50 -10.55 53.09
N ASP A 125 1.72 -9.79 52.32
CA ASP A 125 0.25 -9.71 52.49
C ASP A 125 -0.40 -11.08 52.25
N MET A 126 0.06 -11.83 51.23
CA MET A 126 -0.38 -13.19 50.95
C MET A 126 -0.07 -14.14 52.14
N ALA A 127 1.17 -14.15 52.59
CA ALA A 127 1.58 -15.00 53.75
C ALA A 127 0.77 -14.69 55.03
N ARG A 128 0.48 -13.41 55.31
CA ARG A 128 -0.38 -13.00 56.41
C ARG A 128 -1.80 -13.55 56.27
N THR A 129 -2.42 -13.39 55.09
CA THR A 129 -3.79 -13.83 54.80
C THR A 129 -3.87 -15.37 54.81
N GLU A 130 -2.84 -16.07 54.33
CA GLU A 130 -2.77 -17.52 54.40
C GLU A 130 -2.72 -18.04 55.82
N THR A 131 -1.96 -17.40 56.73
CA THR A 131 -1.93 -17.72 58.15
C THR A 131 -3.26 -17.50 58.80
N ASN A 132 -3.99 -16.42 58.46
CA ASN A 132 -5.30 -16.12 58.98
C ASN A 132 -6.33 -17.14 58.46
N LEU A 133 -6.28 -17.49 57.19
CA LEU A 133 -7.14 -18.50 56.59
C LEU A 133 -6.97 -19.86 57.28
N GLU A 134 -5.75 -20.26 57.62
CA GLU A 134 -5.49 -21.51 58.35
C GLU A 134 -6.12 -21.47 59.76
N SER A 135 -6.06 -20.30 60.43
CA SER A 135 -6.74 -20.14 61.74
C SER A 135 -8.26 -20.26 61.63
N LEU A 136 -8.86 -19.63 60.61
CA LEU A 136 -10.31 -19.70 60.35
C LEU A 136 -10.76 -21.10 59.92
N LYS A 137 -9.91 -21.83 59.15
CA LYS A 137 -10.16 -23.22 58.79
C LYS A 137 -10.23 -24.12 60.03
N ARG A 138 -9.31 -23.93 60.99
CA ARG A 138 -9.36 -24.65 62.29
C ARG A 138 -10.61 -24.30 63.12
N ALA A 139 -11.06 -23.00 63.05
CA ALA A 139 -12.26 -22.59 63.74
C ALA A 139 -13.51 -23.20 63.09
N LEU A 140 -13.56 -23.26 61.75
CA LEU A 140 -14.65 -23.90 61.01
C LEU A 140 -14.74 -25.40 61.33
N ASN A 141 -13.60 -26.11 61.32
CA ASN A 141 -13.56 -27.56 61.63
C ASN A 141 -14.05 -27.81 63.08
N ARG A 142 -13.74 -26.96 64.07
CA ARG A 142 -14.27 -27.04 65.41
C ARG A 142 -15.77 -26.78 65.44
N ALA A 143 -16.25 -25.76 64.72
CA ALA A 143 -17.67 -25.43 64.64
C ALA A 143 -18.46 -26.57 63.98
N ASP A 144 -17.91 -27.21 62.96
CA ASP A 144 -18.50 -28.37 62.30
C ASP A 144 -18.71 -29.53 63.25
N GLN A 145 -17.68 -29.93 64.03
CA GLN A 145 -17.78 -30.98 65.07
C GLN A 145 -18.82 -30.65 66.17
N LEU A 146 -18.89 -29.38 66.60
CA LEU A 146 -19.85 -28.94 67.59
C LEU A 146 -21.28 -28.87 67.05
N TYR A 147 -21.43 -28.53 65.77
CA TYR A 147 -22.73 -28.51 65.10
C TYR A 147 -23.28 -29.94 64.93
N ASP A 148 -22.45 -30.87 64.49
CA ASP A 148 -22.81 -32.29 64.41
C ASP A 148 -23.27 -32.85 65.78
N SER A 149 -22.60 -32.41 66.84
CA SER A 149 -22.93 -32.75 68.23
C SER A 149 -24.09 -31.97 68.78
N LYS A 150 -24.74 -31.06 67.96
CA LYS A 150 -25.85 -30.18 68.38
C LYS A 150 -25.51 -29.21 69.53
N MET A 151 -24.22 -28.85 69.69
CA MET A 151 -23.72 -27.98 70.73
C MET A 151 -23.72 -26.48 70.36
N ILE A 152 -23.88 -26.15 69.07
CA ILE A 152 -23.99 -24.79 68.58
C ILE A 152 -25.20 -24.62 67.68
N SER A 153 -25.65 -23.37 67.48
CA SER A 153 -26.72 -23.01 66.56
C SER A 153 -26.27 -23.10 65.09
N PRO A 154 -27.21 -23.29 64.13
CA PRO A 154 -26.91 -23.19 62.72
C PRO A 154 -26.25 -21.86 62.35
N ASP A 155 -26.72 -20.75 62.95
CA ASP A 155 -26.15 -19.41 62.66
C ASP A 155 -24.69 -19.29 63.08
N ALA A 156 -24.28 -19.93 64.22
CA ALA A 156 -22.91 -19.93 64.69
C ALA A 156 -21.97 -20.75 63.74
N PHE A 157 -22.48 -21.86 63.21
CA PHE A 157 -21.78 -22.63 62.19
C PHE A 157 -21.66 -21.85 60.89
N ASP A 158 -22.76 -21.30 60.39
CA ASP A 158 -22.77 -20.51 59.17
C ASP A 158 -21.83 -19.30 59.27
N GLN A 159 -21.77 -18.63 60.43
CA GLN A 159 -20.84 -17.52 60.67
C GLN A 159 -19.37 -17.98 60.53
N ALA A 160 -19.01 -19.14 61.08
CA ALA A 160 -17.66 -19.68 60.96
C ALA A 160 -17.30 -20.02 59.50
N ARG A 161 -18.29 -20.60 58.76
CA ARG A 161 -18.18 -20.90 57.36
C ARG A 161 -17.96 -19.65 56.51
N PHE A 162 -18.82 -18.63 56.67
CA PHE A 162 -18.71 -17.39 55.92
C PHE A 162 -17.40 -16.63 56.20
N ASN A 163 -16.90 -16.66 57.44
CA ASN A 163 -15.61 -16.06 57.75
C ASN A 163 -14.46 -16.76 57.03
N TYR A 164 -14.48 -18.09 56.95
CA TYR A 164 -13.49 -18.87 56.20
C TYR A 164 -13.59 -18.60 54.68
N GLU A 165 -14.78 -18.64 54.10
CA GLU A 165 -15.02 -18.41 52.67
C GLU A 165 -14.58 -17.00 52.24
N ARG A 166 -14.85 -15.99 53.06
CA ARG A 166 -14.41 -14.60 52.82
C ARG A 166 -12.92 -14.47 52.80
N GLU A 167 -12.19 -15.10 53.73
CA GLU A 167 -10.74 -15.04 53.76
C GLU A 167 -10.10 -15.87 52.63
N ALA A 168 -10.72 -16.98 52.25
CA ALA A 168 -10.30 -17.76 51.10
C ALA A 168 -10.42 -16.95 49.81
N ALA A 169 -11.47 -16.20 49.63
CA ALA A 169 -11.65 -15.30 48.49
C ALA A 169 -10.60 -14.16 48.50
N ALA A 170 -10.26 -13.61 49.68
CA ALA A 170 -9.22 -12.58 49.82
C ALA A 170 -7.84 -13.14 49.44
N LEU A 171 -7.52 -14.37 49.87
CA LEU A 171 -6.26 -15.04 49.46
C LEU A 171 -6.22 -15.29 47.98
N ALA A 172 -7.31 -15.73 47.35
CA ALA A 172 -7.39 -15.95 45.91
C ALA A 172 -7.12 -14.65 45.10
N LEU A 173 -7.64 -13.51 45.58
CA LEU A 173 -7.40 -12.19 44.98
C LEU A 173 -5.92 -11.81 45.06
N LEU A 174 -5.27 -11.95 46.23
CA LEU A 174 -3.85 -11.67 46.40
C LEU A 174 -2.97 -12.58 45.53
N ALA A 175 -3.33 -13.85 45.40
CA ALA A 175 -2.63 -14.79 44.51
C ALA A 175 -2.77 -14.38 43.03
N HIS A 176 -3.93 -13.88 42.63
CA HIS A 176 -4.15 -13.33 41.31
C HIS A 176 -3.25 -12.10 41.06
N ASP A 177 -3.27 -11.11 41.99
CA ASP A 177 -2.47 -9.90 41.90
C ASP A 177 -0.95 -10.23 41.84
N LEU A 178 -0.50 -11.21 42.61
CA LEU A 178 0.87 -11.69 42.57
C LEU A 178 1.24 -12.30 41.20
N SER A 179 0.33 -13.06 40.61
CA SER A 179 0.53 -13.62 39.28
C SER A 179 0.62 -12.55 38.19
N GLU A 180 -0.19 -11.48 38.32
CA GLU A 180 -0.22 -10.36 37.39
C GLU A 180 0.97 -9.36 37.60
N ALA A 181 1.74 -9.48 38.69
CA ALA A 181 2.94 -8.72 38.92
C ALA A 181 4.07 -9.10 37.92
N THR A 182 3.95 -10.25 37.25
CA THR A 182 4.78 -10.60 36.10
C THR A 182 4.06 -10.20 34.82
N ILE A 183 4.51 -9.16 34.17
CA ILE A 183 3.96 -8.72 32.88
C ILE A 183 4.40 -9.71 31.80
N ARG A 184 3.45 -10.32 31.07
CA ARG A 184 3.72 -11.36 30.07
C ARG A 184 3.21 -10.97 28.69
N ALA A 185 3.84 -11.51 27.66
CA ALA A 185 3.44 -11.36 26.28
C ALA A 185 2.06 -11.98 26.02
N PRO A 186 1.04 -11.23 25.53
CA PRO A 186 -0.27 -11.79 25.21
C PRO A 186 -0.32 -12.53 23.88
N ILE A 187 0.60 -12.20 22.96
CA ILE A 187 0.71 -12.77 21.59
C ILE A 187 2.14 -13.20 21.30
N ASN A 188 2.32 -13.98 20.23
CA ASN A 188 3.65 -14.16 19.63
C ASN A 188 4.00 -12.93 18.80
N GLY A 189 5.23 -12.43 18.87
CA GLY A 189 5.59 -11.25 18.08
C GLY A 189 6.93 -10.64 18.46
N VAL A 190 7.11 -9.42 18.04
CA VAL A 190 8.28 -8.59 18.30
C VAL A 190 7.88 -7.42 19.19
N ILE A 191 8.71 -7.10 20.18
CA ILE A 191 8.56 -5.87 20.96
C ILE A 191 8.90 -4.68 20.07
N THR A 192 7.93 -3.81 19.81
CA THR A 192 8.12 -2.62 18.97
C THR A 192 8.47 -1.38 19.78
N VAL A 193 7.84 -1.22 20.95
CA VAL A 193 8.08 -0.09 21.85
C VAL A 193 8.08 -0.58 23.30
N ARG A 194 8.97 0.01 24.12
CA ARG A 194 9.03 -0.18 25.56
C ARG A 194 8.80 1.15 26.27
N HIS A 195 7.65 1.26 26.97
CA HIS A 195 7.26 2.49 27.69
C HIS A 195 7.82 2.55 29.11
N ILE A 196 8.28 1.43 29.68
CA ILE A 196 8.72 1.32 31.06
C ILE A 196 10.25 1.31 31.20
N LYS A 197 10.73 1.77 32.37
CA LYS A 197 12.13 1.72 32.80
C LYS A 197 12.24 1.10 34.19
N LEU A 198 13.40 0.55 34.53
CA LEU A 198 13.69 0.07 35.86
C LEU A 198 13.41 1.17 36.89
N GLY A 199 12.76 0.84 38.00
CA GLY A 199 12.41 1.78 39.06
C GLY A 199 11.14 2.61 38.79
N ASN A 200 10.51 2.54 37.59
CA ASN A 200 9.23 3.18 37.35
C ASN A 200 8.14 2.57 38.24
N THR A 201 7.28 3.42 38.79
CA THR A 201 6.04 2.99 39.47
C THR A 201 4.94 2.89 38.44
N LEU A 202 4.34 1.71 38.31
CA LEU A 202 3.21 1.47 37.43
C LEU A 202 1.90 1.42 38.23
N GLN A 203 0.83 1.89 37.61
CA GLN A 203 -0.54 1.74 38.06
C GLN A 203 -1.28 0.73 37.15
N PRO A 204 -2.40 0.15 37.58
CA PRO A 204 -3.23 -0.64 36.67
C PRO A 204 -3.57 0.16 35.42
N ASN A 205 -3.46 -0.50 34.25
CA ASN A 205 -3.62 0.05 32.90
C ASN A 205 -2.46 0.98 32.43
N SER A 206 -1.35 1.10 33.18
CA SER A 206 -0.15 1.77 32.63
C SER A 206 0.40 0.98 31.46
N GLU A 207 0.66 1.63 30.35
CA GLU A 207 1.28 1.04 29.15
C GLU A 207 2.71 0.59 29.48
N ALA A 208 3.03 -0.65 29.15
CA ALA A 208 4.33 -1.25 29.41
C ALA A 208 5.10 -1.54 28.12
N PHE A 209 4.49 -2.24 27.18
CA PHE A 209 5.11 -2.60 25.91
C PHE A 209 4.08 -2.56 24.77
N GLU A 210 4.57 -2.29 23.56
CA GLU A 210 3.82 -2.57 22.33
C GLU A 210 4.45 -3.78 21.65
N MET A 211 3.57 -4.64 21.13
CA MET A 211 3.98 -5.84 20.41
C MET A 211 3.26 -5.95 19.09
N LYS A 212 3.97 -6.43 18.08
CA LYS A 212 3.38 -6.69 16.75
C LYS A 212 3.78 -8.07 16.26
N ARG A 213 2.81 -8.78 15.71
CA ARG A 213 3.06 -10.04 15.01
C ARG A 213 3.35 -9.75 13.55
N ALA A 214 4.59 -9.99 13.13
CA ALA A 214 5.10 -9.64 11.81
C ALA A 214 5.58 -10.83 10.98
N ASP A 215 5.25 -12.08 11.37
CA ASP A 215 5.46 -13.30 10.58
C ASP A 215 4.53 -13.37 9.37
N ILE A 216 3.36 -12.77 9.50
CA ILE A 216 2.40 -12.49 8.42
C ILE A 216 2.17 -10.98 8.41
N ILE A 217 2.16 -10.40 7.22
CA ILE A 217 1.89 -8.98 7.00
C ILE A 217 0.62 -8.85 6.17
N GLU A 218 -0.18 -7.86 6.49
CA GLU A 218 -1.35 -7.47 5.71
C GLU A 218 -1.08 -6.15 4.98
N ALA A 219 -1.38 -6.11 3.68
CA ALA A 219 -1.48 -4.87 2.93
C ALA A 219 -2.94 -4.42 2.90
N ILE A 220 -3.19 -3.22 3.40
CA ILE A 220 -4.55 -2.64 3.45
C ILE A 220 -4.69 -1.66 2.30
N LEU A 221 -5.60 -1.97 1.37
CA LEU A 221 -5.89 -1.20 0.18
C LEU A 221 -7.27 -0.56 0.28
N ASN A 222 -7.39 0.66 -0.22
CA ASN A 222 -8.67 1.33 -0.43
C ASN A 222 -8.95 1.35 -1.93
N VAL A 223 -9.92 0.56 -2.37
CA VAL A 223 -10.23 0.32 -3.77
C VAL A 223 -11.54 1.00 -4.13
N PRO A 224 -11.64 1.76 -5.26
CA PRO A 224 -12.88 2.37 -5.70
C PRO A 224 -13.99 1.33 -5.93
N GLU A 225 -15.24 1.68 -5.60
CA GLU A 225 -16.39 0.76 -5.72
C GLU A 225 -16.59 0.19 -7.12
N GLN A 226 -16.18 0.92 -8.17
CA GLN A 226 -16.26 0.47 -9.57
C GLN A 226 -15.47 -0.82 -9.84
N GLU A 227 -14.45 -1.12 -9.03
CA GLU A 227 -13.61 -2.31 -9.15
C GLU A 227 -14.16 -3.51 -8.37
N LEU A 228 -15.25 -3.32 -7.59
CA LEU A 228 -15.77 -4.34 -6.67
C LEU A 228 -16.10 -5.67 -7.36
N LEU A 229 -16.67 -5.60 -8.57
CA LEU A 229 -17.07 -6.81 -9.31
C LEU A 229 -15.88 -7.63 -9.83
N LYS A 230 -14.69 -7.04 -9.93
CA LYS A 230 -13.48 -7.69 -10.42
C LYS A 230 -12.71 -8.41 -9.33
N LEU A 231 -12.83 -7.95 -8.07
CA LEU A 231 -12.04 -8.47 -6.96
C LEU A 231 -12.79 -9.52 -6.15
N LYS A 232 -12.09 -10.59 -5.78
CA LYS A 232 -12.60 -11.72 -4.99
C LYS A 232 -11.53 -12.18 -4.00
N ALA A 233 -11.98 -12.72 -2.86
CA ALA A 233 -11.06 -13.39 -1.94
C ALA A 233 -10.39 -14.60 -2.63
N GLY A 234 -9.13 -14.86 -2.27
CA GLY A 234 -8.31 -15.92 -2.87
C GLY A 234 -7.60 -15.53 -4.17
N GLN A 235 -7.77 -14.31 -4.68
CA GLN A 235 -7.01 -13.87 -5.86
C GLN A 235 -5.55 -13.64 -5.51
N PRO A 236 -4.60 -14.08 -6.37
CA PRO A 236 -3.19 -13.85 -6.16
C PRO A 236 -2.84 -12.36 -6.33
N ALA A 237 -1.91 -11.90 -5.53
CA ALA A 237 -1.40 -10.55 -5.56
C ALA A 237 0.12 -10.54 -5.51
N SER A 238 0.73 -9.60 -6.22
CA SER A 238 2.16 -9.35 -6.21
C SER A 238 2.43 -8.04 -5.47
N ILE A 239 3.33 -8.08 -4.48
CA ILE A 239 3.62 -6.96 -3.59
C ILE A 239 5.07 -6.55 -3.76
N ALA A 240 5.31 -5.34 -4.27
CA ALA A 240 6.63 -4.73 -4.41
C ALA A 240 6.80 -3.61 -3.39
N VAL A 241 7.83 -3.70 -2.56
CA VAL A 241 8.14 -2.70 -1.53
C VAL A 241 9.25 -1.80 -2.03
N ASP A 242 8.98 -0.51 -2.21
CA ASP A 242 9.94 0.44 -2.80
C ASP A 242 11.23 0.59 -1.96
N ALA A 243 11.14 0.40 -0.64
CA ALA A 243 12.30 0.44 0.27
C ALA A 243 13.24 -0.77 0.12
N LEU A 244 12.80 -1.86 -0.52
CA LEU A 244 13.54 -3.10 -0.71
C LEU A 244 13.64 -3.39 -2.21
N THR A 245 14.53 -2.67 -2.89
CA THR A 245 14.67 -2.71 -4.35
C THR A 245 14.84 -4.15 -4.86
N GLY A 246 13.92 -4.57 -5.75
CA GLY A 246 13.93 -5.90 -6.36
C GLY A 246 13.24 -6.99 -5.54
N LEU A 247 12.74 -6.70 -4.35
CA LEU A 247 11.94 -7.65 -3.58
C LEU A 247 10.48 -7.57 -4.04
N VAL A 248 10.01 -8.66 -4.61
CA VAL A 248 8.59 -8.90 -4.90
C VAL A 248 8.13 -10.08 -4.06
N VAL A 249 7.09 -9.88 -3.28
CA VAL A 249 6.51 -10.90 -2.42
C VAL A 249 5.14 -11.30 -2.97
N GLU A 250 4.89 -12.58 -3.01
CA GLU A 250 3.57 -13.11 -3.38
C GLU A 250 2.65 -13.11 -2.17
N GLY A 251 1.39 -12.77 -2.41
CA GLY A 251 0.33 -12.78 -1.43
C GLY A 251 -1.00 -13.12 -2.08
N GLU A 252 -2.04 -13.10 -1.29
CA GLU A 252 -3.40 -13.35 -1.75
C GLU A 252 -4.40 -12.39 -1.11
N VAL A 253 -5.50 -12.12 -1.80
CA VAL A 253 -6.62 -11.35 -1.26
C VAL A 253 -7.29 -12.17 -0.15
N LEU A 254 -7.03 -11.79 1.10
CA LEU A 254 -7.57 -12.47 2.27
C LEU A 254 -9.06 -12.17 2.46
N ARG A 255 -9.43 -10.89 2.37
CA ARG A 255 -10.82 -10.44 2.58
C ARG A 255 -11.11 -9.12 1.89
N ILE A 256 -12.37 -8.94 1.55
CA ILE A 256 -12.93 -7.71 1.01
C ILE A 256 -13.98 -7.23 2.01
N ALA A 257 -13.88 -5.98 2.44
CA ALA A 257 -14.86 -5.42 3.37
C ALA A 257 -16.25 -5.36 2.72
N PRO A 258 -17.31 -5.73 3.44
CA PRO A 258 -18.67 -5.70 2.92
C PRO A 258 -19.25 -4.29 2.80
N GLU A 259 -18.55 -3.30 3.35
CA GLU A 259 -18.99 -1.90 3.43
C GLU A 259 -18.12 -0.99 2.57
N VAL A 260 -18.76 -0.07 1.86
CA VAL A 260 -18.12 1.02 1.13
C VAL A 260 -18.10 2.26 2.02
N ASN A 261 -16.95 2.90 2.15
CA ASN A 261 -16.85 4.17 2.85
C ASN A 261 -17.52 5.29 2.03
N PRO A 262 -18.63 5.88 2.48
CA PRO A 262 -19.37 6.86 1.69
C PRO A 262 -18.63 8.19 1.50
N ALA A 263 -17.64 8.51 2.34
CA ALA A 263 -16.87 9.73 2.21
C ALA A 263 -15.82 9.65 1.09
N THR A 264 -15.33 8.45 0.78
CA THR A 264 -14.27 8.23 -0.22
C THR A 264 -14.73 7.44 -1.44
N GLY A 265 -15.90 6.79 -1.40
CA GLY A 265 -16.38 5.89 -2.45
C GLY A 265 -15.50 4.65 -2.63
N THR A 266 -14.79 4.23 -1.57
CA THR A 266 -13.87 3.09 -1.61
C THR A 266 -14.27 2.01 -0.62
N PHE A 267 -13.92 0.77 -0.93
CA PHE A 267 -14.00 -0.36 0.00
C PHE A 267 -12.61 -0.87 0.35
N ARG A 268 -12.50 -1.50 1.51
CA ARG A 268 -11.22 -2.02 1.99
C ARG A 268 -10.99 -3.44 1.47
N VAL A 269 -9.83 -3.64 0.86
CA VAL A 269 -9.32 -4.96 0.50
C VAL A 269 -8.08 -5.23 1.35
N THR A 270 -8.00 -6.43 1.92
CA THR A 270 -6.84 -6.87 2.70
C THR A 270 -6.15 -8.00 1.94
N VAL A 271 -4.89 -7.79 1.62
CA VAL A 271 -4.01 -8.79 1.01
C VAL A 271 -3.06 -9.29 2.09
N SER A 272 -2.97 -10.62 2.25
CA SER A 272 -2.08 -11.28 3.21
C SER A 272 -0.84 -11.82 2.51
N MET A 273 0.32 -11.72 3.16
CA MET A 273 1.58 -12.26 2.68
C MET A 273 2.44 -12.78 3.82
N LEU A 274 3.24 -13.82 3.54
CA LEU A 274 4.21 -14.37 4.49
C LEU A 274 5.46 -13.48 4.55
N ASN A 275 6.03 -13.37 5.75
CA ASN A 275 7.23 -12.58 6.02
C ASN A 275 8.26 -13.40 6.83
N PRO A 276 8.74 -14.55 6.33
CA PRO A 276 9.58 -15.48 7.10
C PRO A 276 10.90 -14.85 7.55
N GLU A 277 11.49 -14.00 6.73
CA GLU A 277 12.77 -13.33 7.02
C GLU A 277 12.60 -12.02 7.79
N SER A 278 11.38 -11.64 8.11
CA SER A 278 11.05 -10.39 8.82
C SER A 278 11.60 -9.12 8.15
N GLN A 279 11.77 -9.15 6.82
CA GLN A 279 12.25 -8.02 6.01
C GLN A 279 11.16 -6.95 5.87
N LEU A 280 9.90 -7.37 5.75
CA LEU A 280 8.76 -6.46 5.70
C LEU A 280 8.45 -5.96 7.10
N LYS A 281 8.32 -4.65 7.24
CA LYS A 281 7.97 -4.03 8.53
C LYS A 281 6.60 -3.37 8.43
N PRO A 282 5.74 -3.49 9.44
CA PRO A 282 4.53 -2.70 9.54
C PRO A 282 4.86 -1.20 9.41
N GLY A 283 4.01 -0.47 8.66
CA GLY A 283 4.22 0.93 8.34
C GLY A 283 4.94 1.21 7.02
N MET A 284 5.52 0.20 6.36
CA MET A 284 6.08 0.37 5.01
C MET A 284 4.98 0.57 3.97
N PHE A 285 5.32 1.29 2.90
CA PHE A 285 4.48 1.41 1.71
C PHE A 285 4.88 0.36 0.69
N ALA A 286 3.88 -0.21 0.04
CA ALA A 286 4.07 -1.21 -1.00
C ALA A 286 3.14 -0.93 -2.18
N ARG A 287 3.61 -1.29 -3.38
CA ARG A 287 2.78 -1.38 -4.58
C ARG A 287 2.21 -2.78 -4.65
N VAL A 288 0.91 -2.88 -4.84
CA VAL A 288 0.18 -4.15 -4.87
C VAL A 288 -0.53 -4.27 -6.20
N ASP A 289 -0.26 -5.36 -6.90
CA ASP A 289 -0.88 -5.74 -8.17
C ASP A 289 -1.72 -6.99 -7.93
N ILE A 290 -3.05 -6.86 -7.90
CA ILE A 290 -3.98 -7.99 -7.72
C ILE A 290 -4.35 -8.52 -9.10
N LEU A 291 -4.10 -9.80 -9.35
CA LEU A 291 -4.50 -10.48 -10.56
C LEU A 291 -5.98 -10.86 -10.46
N TYR A 292 -6.83 -10.24 -11.27
CA TYR A 292 -8.26 -10.54 -11.24
C TYR A 292 -8.76 -11.33 -12.46
N ASP A 293 -7.98 -11.37 -13.56
CA ASP A 293 -8.31 -12.16 -14.74
C ASP A 293 -7.06 -12.51 -15.55
N ARG A 294 -7.10 -13.59 -16.31
CA ARG A 294 -6.02 -14.03 -17.20
C ARG A 294 -6.60 -14.48 -18.54
N TYR A 295 -6.15 -13.84 -19.60
CA TYR A 295 -6.55 -14.16 -20.97
C TYR A 295 -5.42 -14.94 -21.66
N SER A 296 -5.67 -16.21 -21.99
CA SER A 296 -4.66 -17.11 -22.55
C SER A 296 -4.40 -16.89 -24.03
N ASP A 297 -5.41 -16.43 -24.77
CA ASP A 297 -5.40 -16.33 -26.23
C ASP A 297 -5.58 -14.88 -26.71
N ALA A 298 -4.91 -13.95 -26.05
CA ALA A 298 -4.94 -12.54 -26.41
C ALA A 298 -4.00 -12.25 -27.59
N LEU A 299 -4.47 -11.43 -28.54
CA LEU A 299 -3.61 -10.87 -29.59
C LEU A 299 -2.73 -9.79 -28.97
N LEU A 300 -1.43 -10.02 -28.92
CA LEU A 300 -0.48 -9.14 -28.26
C LEU A 300 0.37 -8.39 -29.27
N VAL A 301 0.49 -7.08 -29.03
CA VAL A 301 1.40 -6.19 -29.76
C VAL A 301 2.26 -5.39 -28.80
N SER A 302 3.38 -4.86 -29.28
CA SER A 302 4.15 -3.88 -28.53
C SER A 302 3.32 -2.64 -28.23
N ARG A 303 3.35 -2.16 -26.99
CA ARG A 303 2.66 -0.93 -26.58
C ARG A 303 3.09 0.29 -27.39
N GLU A 304 4.34 0.32 -27.83
CA GLU A 304 4.89 1.39 -28.68
C GLU A 304 4.25 1.44 -30.07
N ALA A 305 3.65 0.34 -30.56
CA ALA A 305 2.98 0.30 -31.85
C ALA A 305 1.62 1.01 -31.85
N VAL A 306 1.01 1.19 -30.67
CA VAL A 306 -0.34 1.78 -30.55
C VAL A 306 -0.26 3.30 -30.48
N ILE A 307 -0.81 3.94 -31.49
CA ILE A 307 -0.87 5.40 -31.62
C ILE A 307 -2.25 5.86 -31.15
N THR A 308 -2.26 6.76 -30.17
CA THR A 308 -3.51 7.39 -29.70
C THR A 308 -3.60 8.80 -30.23
N GLN A 309 -4.61 9.08 -31.06
CA GLN A 309 -4.90 10.41 -31.59
C GLN A 309 -6.39 10.75 -31.42
N ARG A 310 -6.72 11.87 -30.84
CA ARG A 310 -8.10 12.37 -30.65
C ARG A 310 -9.07 11.32 -30.12
N ASN A 311 -8.63 10.51 -29.16
CA ASN A 311 -9.41 9.40 -28.56
C ASN A 311 -9.59 8.14 -29.45
N GLU A 312 -8.97 8.07 -30.63
CA GLU A 312 -8.89 6.86 -31.45
C GLU A 312 -7.53 6.19 -31.28
N LYS A 313 -7.55 4.86 -31.15
CA LYS A 313 -6.36 4.03 -31.11
C LYS A 313 -6.16 3.37 -32.46
N SER A 314 -4.97 3.47 -33.02
CA SER A 314 -4.63 2.94 -34.34
C SER A 314 -3.21 2.38 -34.36
N VAL A 315 -2.95 1.51 -35.28
CA VAL A 315 -1.63 0.96 -35.57
C VAL A 315 -1.36 1.06 -37.07
N PHE A 316 -0.09 1.07 -37.46
CA PHE A 316 0.29 0.89 -38.86
C PHE A 316 0.65 -0.56 -39.10
N VAL A 317 -0.09 -1.19 -40.02
CA VAL A 317 0.15 -2.57 -40.46
C VAL A 317 0.94 -2.54 -41.76
N LEU A 318 2.00 -3.31 -41.84
CA LEU A 318 2.85 -3.45 -43.00
C LEU A 318 2.31 -4.56 -43.93
N SER A 319 2.16 -4.25 -45.21
CA SER A 319 1.89 -5.21 -46.28
C SER A 319 2.70 -4.79 -47.54
N ASP A 320 3.54 -5.65 -48.02
CA ASP A 320 4.33 -5.43 -49.26
C ASP A 320 5.05 -4.07 -49.34
N ASP A 321 5.81 -3.71 -48.27
CA ASP A 321 6.52 -2.43 -48.11
C ASP A 321 5.63 -1.17 -48.00
N ILE A 322 4.32 -1.34 -47.95
CA ILE A 322 3.32 -0.26 -47.76
C ILE A 322 2.69 -0.41 -46.39
N VAL A 323 2.58 0.71 -45.66
CA VAL A 323 1.85 0.72 -44.39
C VAL A 323 0.42 1.23 -44.56
N SER A 324 -0.52 0.53 -43.93
CA SER A 324 -1.90 0.95 -43.82
C SER A 324 -2.27 1.23 -42.37
N ARG A 325 -2.96 2.35 -42.12
CA ARG A 325 -3.43 2.70 -40.78
C ARG A 325 -4.72 1.94 -40.49
N LYS A 326 -4.70 1.06 -39.48
CA LYS A 326 -5.88 0.35 -38.98
C LYS A 326 -6.30 0.89 -37.62
N ILE A 327 -7.57 1.16 -37.44
CA ILE A 327 -8.16 1.47 -36.14
C ILE A 327 -8.27 0.18 -35.37
N VAL A 328 -7.87 0.20 -34.11
CA VAL A 328 -7.84 -0.99 -33.24
C VAL A 328 -8.57 -0.71 -31.93
N GLU A 329 -9.21 -1.74 -31.41
CA GLU A 329 -9.76 -1.75 -30.05
C GLU A 329 -8.79 -2.48 -29.15
N THR A 330 -8.19 -1.75 -28.20
CA THR A 330 -7.24 -2.34 -27.25
C THR A 330 -7.97 -2.87 -26.02
N GLY A 331 -7.43 -3.93 -25.44
CA GLY A 331 -7.83 -4.46 -24.15
C GLY A 331 -6.82 -4.11 -23.03
N TYR A 332 -6.41 -5.13 -22.29
CA TYR A 332 -5.46 -5.00 -21.19
C TYR A 332 -4.05 -4.70 -21.68
N ALA A 333 -3.25 -4.08 -20.79
CA ALA A 333 -1.85 -3.78 -21.05
C ALA A 333 -1.01 -4.30 -19.87
N GLN A 334 0.05 -5.06 -20.19
CA GLN A 334 0.97 -5.60 -19.21
C GLN A 334 2.42 -5.31 -19.66
N GLY A 335 3.10 -4.47 -18.90
CA GLY A 335 4.46 -4.04 -19.27
C GLY A 335 4.52 -3.40 -20.64
N ALA A 336 5.35 -3.99 -21.53
CA ALA A 336 5.54 -3.55 -22.92
C ALA A 336 4.50 -4.10 -23.92
N ARG A 337 3.58 -4.97 -23.50
CA ARG A 337 2.57 -5.60 -24.38
C ARG A 337 1.18 -5.05 -24.11
N VAL A 338 0.36 -5.01 -25.17
CA VAL A 338 -1.05 -4.58 -25.15
C VAL A 338 -1.87 -5.60 -25.91
N GLU A 339 -3.01 -5.96 -25.35
CA GLU A 339 -4.03 -6.78 -26.01
C GLU A 339 -4.76 -5.97 -27.08
N ILE A 340 -4.97 -6.58 -28.23
CA ILE A 340 -5.83 -6.06 -29.30
C ILE A 340 -7.09 -6.93 -29.39
N LYS A 341 -8.25 -6.35 -29.09
CA LYS A 341 -9.54 -7.05 -29.15
C LYS A 341 -10.10 -7.12 -30.56
N LYS A 342 -9.88 -6.05 -31.38
CA LYS A 342 -10.35 -5.97 -32.76
C LYS A 342 -9.37 -5.16 -33.62
N GLY A 343 -9.32 -5.50 -34.90
CA GLY A 343 -8.60 -4.74 -35.93
C GLY A 343 -7.32 -5.37 -36.43
N LEU A 344 -6.82 -6.44 -35.80
CA LEU A 344 -5.62 -7.17 -36.24
C LEU A 344 -5.87 -8.68 -36.26
N ALA A 345 -5.02 -9.38 -37.00
CA ALA A 345 -4.94 -10.83 -37.05
C ALA A 345 -3.57 -11.32 -36.57
N VAL A 346 -3.49 -12.60 -36.19
CA VAL A 346 -2.24 -13.26 -35.85
C VAL A 346 -1.30 -13.23 -37.07
N GLY A 347 -0.05 -12.81 -36.85
CA GLY A 347 0.94 -12.72 -37.90
C GLY A 347 1.00 -11.36 -38.62
N ASP A 348 0.05 -10.44 -38.36
CA ASP A 348 0.15 -9.07 -38.87
C ASP A 348 1.45 -8.43 -38.38
N GLN A 349 2.16 -7.72 -39.28
CA GLN A 349 3.36 -6.97 -38.94
C GLN A 349 2.98 -5.52 -38.62
N VAL A 350 3.24 -5.06 -37.42
CA VAL A 350 2.90 -3.70 -36.95
C VAL A 350 4.16 -2.86 -36.74
N VAL A 351 4.07 -1.58 -37.12
CA VAL A 351 5.20 -0.65 -36.94
C VAL A 351 5.28 -0.21 -35.50
N VAL A 352 6.44 -0.40 -34.88
CA VAL A 352 6.73 -0.01 -33.49
C VAL A 352 7.43 1.35 -33.46
N ARG A 353 8.43 1.56 -34.31
CA ARG A 353 9.21 2.82 -34.38
C ARG A 353 9.20 3.41 -35.77
N GLY A 354 9.28 4.74 -35.83
CA GLY A 354 9.23 5.50 -37.10
C GLY A 354 7.82 5.94 -37.51
N HIS A 355 6.80 5.59 -36.74
CA HIS A 355 5.39 5.87 -37.06
C HIS A 355 5.01 7.37 -37.06
N SER A 356 5.77 8.25 -36.38
CA SER A 356 5.48 9.71 -36.31
C SER A 356 5.51 10.42 -37.63
N THR A 357 6.26 9.91 -38.61
CA THR A 357 6.42 10.48 -39.96
C THR A 357 5.59 9.76 -41.01
N LEU A 358 4.95 8.65 -40.65
CA LEU A 358 4.15 7.84 -41.57
C LEU A 358 2.79 8.48 -41.89
N LYS A 359 2.39 8.27 -43.14
CA LYS A 359 1.02 8.54 -43.59
C LYS A 359 0.44 7.22 -44.11
N ASP A 360 -0.87 7.14 -44.13
CA ASP A 360 -1.57 6.01 -44.70
C ASP A 360 -1.16 5.81 -46.17
N GLY A 361 -0.83 4.57 -46.58
CA GLY A 361 -0.31 4.25 -47.90
C GLY A 361 1.17 4.63 -48.12
N GLY A 362 1.93 4.96 -47.07
CA GLY A 362 3.34 5.32 -47.16
C GLY A 362 4.23 4.11 -47.41
N LEU A 363 5.32 4.32 -48.22
CA LEU A 363 6.36 3.32 -48.43
C LEU A 363 7.33 3.32 -47.24
N VAL A 364 7.68 2.13 -46.77
CA VAL A 364 8.62 1.95 -45.65
C VAL A 364 9.71 0.97 -45.98
N ARG A 365 10.79 1.05 -45.24
CA ARG A 365 11.89 0.07 -45.27
C ARG A 365 12.11 -0.42 -43.84
N VAL A 366 11.91 -1.71 -43.62
CA VAL A 366 12.17 -2.35 -42.33
C VAL A 366 13.69 -2.25 -42.04
N VAL A 367 13.99 -1.74 -40.84
CA VAL A 367 15.33 -1.68 -40.28
C VAL A 367 15.29 -2.49 -38.97
N GLN A 368 16.18 -3.46 -38.87
CA GLN A 368 16.31 -4.28 -37.65
C GLN A 368 16.89 -3.51 -36.50
#